data_32de3ac4d917cc75397e485a60b6504d
#
_entry.id   32de3ac4d917cc75397e485a60b6504d
#
_cell.length_a   1.000
_cell.length_b   1.000
_cell.length_c   1.000
_cell.angle_alpha   90.00
_cell.angle_beta   90.00
_cell.angle_gamma   90.00
#
_symmetry.space_group_name_H-M   'P 1'
#
loop_
_entity.id
_entity.type
_entity.pdbx_description
1 polymer ?
#
loop_
_entity_poly.entity_id
_entity_poly.type
_entity_poly.pdbx_seq_one_letter_code
_entity_poly.pdbx_strand_id
1 'polypeptide(L)'
;GVSICMTSSETDGIRDVYNHPVCGIYNCGTFNMYGGCYYQKSSDYPTDRPVISNIRNTKYGPGVINRGTFNMYDGIISGNERNGVMSTITRSDDTINLYGGTITGNTGAGIAATHWPMPSIATSDYYTNVNLYGGTISENTGAGIDAAYGRVTMAQQSSAIPVEIKNNKGGAISLTRDGSTANLGTGTITGNSGGKGAVALSAGSLTLTGDVKITGNTGANLYLASGKTVTLDKLGSGAQIGVTTESTAVP
;
A
#
# COMPACT_ATOMS: atom_id res chain seq x y z
N GLY A 1 -5.26 18.21 15.57
CA GLY A 1 -4.42 17.13 15.05
C GLY A 1 -3.21 16.97 15.95
N VAL A 2 -2.88 15.78 16.38
CA VAL A 2 -1.66 15.48 17.13
C VAL A 2 -0.65 14.98 16.11
N SER A 3 0.43 15.71 15.88
CA SER A 3 1.60 15.20 15.15
C SER A 3 2.47 14.44 16.14
N ILE A 4 2.63 13.15 15.94
CA ILE A 4 3.55 12.32 16.72
C ILE A 4 4.77 12.08 15.84
N CYS A 5 5.91 12.65 16.20
CA CYS A 5 7.20 12.32 15.64
C CYS A 5 7.85 11.30 16.59
N MET A 6 8.04 10.06 16.11
CA MET A 6 8.75 9.04 16.90
C MET A 6 10.08 8.74 16.24
N THR A 7 11.17 9.04 16.94
CA THR A 7 12.51 8.57 16.59
C THR A 7 12.79 7.31 17.38
N SER A 8 12.98 6.19 16.70
CA SER A 8 13.22 4.92 17.35
C SER A 8 14.71 4.68 17.58
N SER A 9 15.28 5.18 18.65
CA SER A 9 16.48 4.57 19.22
C SER A 9 16.18 3.76 20.49
N GLU A 10 14.94 3.74 20.94
CA GLU A 10 14.52 2.97 22.13
C GLU A 10 13.39 2.01 21.75
N THR A 11 13.77 0.82 21.31
CA THR A 11 12.85 -0.27 20.96
C THR A 11 12.53 -1.20 22.13
N ASP A 12 12.66 -0.76 23.37
CA ASP A 12 12.17 -1.52 24.49
C ASP A 12 10.69 -1.18 24.76
N GLY A 13 9.85 -1.86 23.96
CA GLY A 13 8.62 -2.40 24.48
C GLY A 13 7.52 -1.44 24.91
N ILE A 14 6.92 -0.64 24.00
CA ILE A 14 5.54 -0.21 24.24
C ILE A 14 4.64 -1.42 23.95
N ARG A 15 4.40 -2.22 24.98
CA ARG A 15 3.32 -3.20 25.00
C ARG A 15 2.11 -2.54 25.62
N ASP A 16 0.96 -2.66 25.01
CA ASP A 16 -0.26 -2.36 25.72
C ASP A 16 -0.49 -3.42 26.82
N VAL A 17 -1.40 -3.11 27.74
CA VAL A 17 -1.75 -3.98 28.87
C VAL A 17 -2.35 -5.34 28.46
N TYR A 18 -2.60 -5.54 27.16
CA TYR A 18 -3.14 -6.77 26.57
C TYR A 18 -2.12 -7.55 25.75
N ASN A 19 -0.83 -7.18 25.83
CA ASN A 19 0.25 -7.84 25.11
C ASN A 19 0.11 -7.79 23.57
N HIS A 20 -0.53 -6.72 23.04
CA HIS A 20 -0.67 -6.52 21.61
C HIS A 20 0.66 -6.14 20.96
N PRO A 21 0.83 -6.52 19.71
CA PRO A 21 2.07 -6.30 18.99
C PRO A 21 2.39 -4.83 18.81
N VAL A 22 3.64 -4.50 19.00
CA VAL A 22 4.17 -3.17 18.86
C VAL A 22 4.15 -2.75 17.39
N CYS A 23 3.55 -1.61 17.12
CA CYS A 23 3.66 -0.89 15.85
C CYS A 23 4.26 0.49 16.11
N GLY A 24 4.74 1.15 15.06
CA GLY A 24 5.23 2.53 15.19
C GLY A 24 4.10 3.48 15.56
N ILE A 25 2.96 3.37 14.88
CA ILE A 25 1.75 4.17 15.13
C ILE A 25 0.53 3.27 15.13
N TYR A 26 -0.32 3.42 16.14
CA TYR A 26 -1.65 2.83 16.19
C TYR A 26 -2.69 3.95 16.06
N ASN A 27 -3.37 4.01 14.91
CA ASN A 27 -4.37 5.05 14.61
C ASN A 27 -5.78 4.51 14.73
N CYS A 28 -6.58 5.10 15.60
CA CYS A 28 -8.03 4.83 15.74
C CYS A 28 -8.92 6.02 15.34
N GLY A 29 -8.34 7.04 14.75
CA GLY A 29 -9.05 8.24 14.33
C GLY A 29 -8.51 8.77 13.01
N THR A 30 -8.16 10.03 12.95
CA THR A 30 -7.48 10.63 11.80
C THR A 30 -6.04 10.96 12.17
N PHE A 31 -5.09 10.33 11.47
CA PHE A 31 -3.67 10.64 11.57
C PHE A 31 -3.16 11.25 10.27
N ASN A 32 -2.53 12.43 10.38
CA ASN A 32 -1.94 13.13 9.25
C ASN A 32 -0.42 13.16 9.40
N MET A 33 0.30 12.66 8.40
CA MET A 33 1.75 12.69 8.31
C MET A 33 2.16 13.74 7.28
N TYR A 34 2.76 14.84 7.77
CA TYR A 34 3.22 15.94 6.92
C TYR A 34 4.74 15.93 6.81
N GLY A 35 5.28 16.48 5.71
CA GLY A 35 6.69 16.82 5.59
C GLY A 35 7.09 17.96 6.56
N GLY A 36 8.35 17.96 7.01
CA GLY A 36 8.88 19.06 7.82
C GLY A 36 8.47 19.04 9.29
N CYS A 37 8.39 17.88 9.94
CA CYS A 37 8.40 17.85 11.40
C CYS A 37 9.70 18.43 11.92
N TYR A 38 9.63 19.56 12.63
CA TYR A 38 10.76 20.14 13.33
C TYR A 38 11.19 19.18 14.44
N TYR A 39 12.30 18.49 14.25
CA TYR A 39 13.01 17.82 15.30
C TYR A 39 14.48 18.24 15.29
N GLN A 40 15.03 18.32 16.48
CA GLN A 40 16.41 18.76 16.72
C GLN A 40 17.38 17.86 15.92
N LYS A 41 18.22 18.49 15.09
CA LYS A 41 19.22 17.87 14.26
C LYS A 41 19.97 16.74 14.97
N SER A 42 19.70 15.50 14.57
CA SER A 42 20.68 14.43 14.64
C SER A 42 21.44 14.44 13.32
N SER A 43 22.77 14.47 13.39
CA SER A 43 23.65 14.48 12.21
C SER A 43 23.52 13.26 11.31
N ASP A 44 22.74 12.26 11.71
CA ASP A 44 22.62 10.95 11.06
C ASP A 44 21.44 10.85 10.09
N TYR A 45 20.57 11.87 10.03
CA TYR A 45 19.44 11.91 9.09
C TYR A 45 19.43 13.23 8.32
N PRO A 46 19.87 13.23 7.06
CA PRO A 46 20.04 14.45 6.28
C PRO A 46 18.75 15.03 5.68
N THR A 47 17.58 14.56 6.06
CA THR A 47 16.30 15.04 5.50
C THR A 47 15.33 15.43 6.61
N ASP A 48 14.73 16.62 6.47
CA ASP A 48 13.68 17.16 7.35
C ASP A 48 12.33 16.44 7.18
N ARG A 49 12.35 15.16 6.82
CA ARG A 49 11.15 14.35 6.54
C ARG A 49 10.84 13.41 7.71
N PRO A 50 9.60 13.30 8.16
CA PRO A 50 9.23 12.36 9.19
C PRO A 50 9.47 10.92 8.73
N VAL A 51 10.05 10.09 9.61
CA VAL A 51 10.39 8.70 9.30
C VAL A 51 9.75 7.77 10.32
N ILE A 52 9.08 6.74 9.85
CA ILE A 52 8.61 5.61 10.65
C ILE A 52 9.36 4.37 10.17
N SER A 53 10.37 3.96 10.92
CA SER A 53 11.26 2.90 10.43
C SER A 53 11.70 1.92 11.52
N ASN A 54 12.21 0.77 11.05
CA ASN A 54 12.86 -0.23 11.87
C ASN A 54 12.02 -0.74 13.04
N ILE A 55 10.68 -0.79 12.87
CA ILE A 55 9.82 -1.42 13.84
C ILE A 55 10.07 -2.93 13.82
N ARG A 56 10.77 -3.39 14.82
CA ARG A 56 11.20 -4.77 14.98
C ARG A 56 10.34 -5.45 16.02
N ASN A 57 9.43 -6.28 15.57
CA ASN A 57 8.79 -7.26 16.43
C ASN A 57 8.40 -8.45 15.55
N THR A 58 9.04 -9.55 15.80
CA THR A 58 9.06 -10.77 14.98
C THR A 58 7.69 -11.38 14.68
N LYS A 59 6.63 -10.90 15.27
CA LYS A 59 5.30 -11.42 15.00
C LYS A 59 4.35 -10.39 14.36
N TYR A 60 4.48 -9.08 14.63
CA TYR A 60 3.39 -8.15 14.35
C TYR A 60 3.79 -6.67 14.09
N GLY A 61 5.02 -6.38 13.67
CA GLY A 61 5.58 -5.03 13.61
C GLY A 61 5.37 -4.24 12.32
N PRO A 62 4.14 -3.83 11.92
CA PRO A 62 3.99 -2.83 10.87
C PRO A 62 4.43 -1.45 11.36
N GLY A 63 4.82 -0.58 10.43
CA GLY A 63 5.11 0.81 10.75
C GLY A 63 3.87 1.52 11.31
N VAL A 64 2.74 1.37 10.64
CA VAL A 64 1.44 1.94 11.04
C VAL A 64 0.37 0.87 11.06
N ILE A 65 -0.39 0.79 12.14
CA ILE A 65 -1.70 0.11 12.17
C ILE A 65 -2.78 1.17 12.05
N ASN A 66 -3.60 1.07 11.01
CA ASN A 66 -4.70 1.99 10.76
C ASN A 66 -6.06 1.34 11.02
N ARG A 67 -6.87 2.01 11.85
CA ARG A 67 -8.29 1.69 12.16
C ARG A 67 -9.14 2.96 12.07
N GLY A 68 -8.90 3.74 11.05
CA GLY A 68 -9.57 5.01 10.81
C GLY A 68 -9.04 5.63 9.52
N THR A 69 -8.68 6.90 9.53
CA THR A 69 -8.12 7.60 8.38
C THR A 69 -6.65 7.91 8.58
N PHE A 70 -5.80 7.40 7.71
CA PHE A 70 -4.38 7.75 7.63
C PHE A 70 -4.12 8.56 6.37
N ASN A 71 -3.61 9.77 6.53
CA ASN A 71 -3.24 10.66 5.44
C ASN A 71 -1.73 10.87 5.45
N MET A 72 -1.04 10.50 4.38
CA MET A 72 0.37 10.73 4.19
C MET A 72 0.59 11.78 3.10
N TYR A 73 1.02 12.96 3.51
CA TYR A 73 1.34 14.06 2.60
C TYR A 73 2.81 14.07 2.21
N ASP A 74 3.68 13.63 3.11
CA ASP A 74 5.11 13.45 2.88
C ASP A 74 5.71 12.55 3.98
N GLY A 75 7.00 12.22 3.88
CA GLY A 75 7.73 11.41 4.84
C GLY A 75 8.10 10.04 4.31
N ILE A 76 8.64 9.21 5.20
CA ILE A 76 9.16 7.88 4.86
C ILE A 76 8.64 6.84 5.86
N ILE A 77 8.09 5.75 5.37
CA ILE A 77 7.75 4.56 6.16
C ILE A 77 8.59 3.40 5.63
N SER A 78 9.61 2.98 6.38
CA SER A 78 10.61 2.05 5.81
C SER A 78 11.19 1.05 6.79
N GLY A 79 11.72 -0.06 6.24
CA GLY A 79 12.52 -1.02 6.99
C GLY A 79 11.79 -1.74 8.14
N ASN A 80 10.45 -1.73 8.12
CA ASN A 80 9.67 -2.41 9.14
C ASN A 80 9.63 -3.92 8.88
N GLU A 81 9.65 -4.75 9.92
CA GLU A 81 9.69 -6.23 9.79
C GLU A 81 8.40 -6.84 9.22
N ARG A 82 7.37 -6.04 9.08
CA ARG A 82 6.10 -6.41 8.47
C ARG A 82 5.76 -5.40 7.38
N ASN A 83 4.52 -4.98 7.37
CA ASN A 83 4.00 -4.02 6.40
C ASN A 83 4.39 -2.59 6.77
N GLY A 84 4.50 -1.71 5.80
CA GLY A 84 4.65 -0.29 6.06
C GLY A 84 3.40 0.25 6.77
N VAL A 85 2.25 0.16 6.12
CA VAL A 85 0.94 0.50 6.67
C VAL A 85 0.03 -0.72 6.61
N MET A 86 -0.63 -1.06 7.70
CA MET A 86 -1.59 -2.16 7.75
C MET A 86 -2.93 -1.65 8.26
N SER A 87 -4.00 -1.92 7.55
CA SER A 87 -5.36 -1.72 8.02
C SER A 87 -5.91 -3.02 8.59
N THR A 88 -6.57 -2.93 9.74
CA THR A 88 -7.08 -4.09 10.46
C THR A 88 -8.59 -4.02 10.53
N ILE A 89 -9.26 -4.04 9.43
CA ILE A 89 -10.71 -3.86 9.28
C ILE A 89 -11.48 -4.63 10.36
N THR A 90 -12.15 -3.93 11.25
CA THR A 90 -12.88 -4.57 12.36
C THR A 90 -14.35 -4.21 12.43
N ARG A 91 -14.76 -3.00 12.06
CA ARG A 91 -16.14 -2.53 12.26
C ARG A 91 -16.62 -1.46 11.28
N SER A 92 -15.73 -0.90 10.46
CA SER A 92 -16.02 0.16 9.49
C SER A 92 -14.98 0.16 8.40
N ASP A 93 -15.23 0.83 7.31
CA ASP A 93 -14.25 1.04 6.25
C ASP A 93 -13.14 1.97 6.76
N ASP A 94 -11.92 1.46 6.75
CA ASP A 94 -10.73 2.27 7.02
C ASP A 94 -10.27 2.98 5.74
N THR A 95 -9.54 4.07 5.89
CA THR A 95 -9.04 4.84 4.74
C THR A 95 -7.55 5.13 4.88
N ILE A 96 -6.80 4.89 3.80
CA ILE A 96 -5.40 5.24 3.65
C ILE A 96 -5.29 6.13 2.42
N ASN A 97 -4.88 7.37 2.62
CA ASN A 97 -4.66 8.35 1.55
C ASN A 97 -3.17 8.66 1.43
N LEU A 98 -2.59 8.41 0.27
CA LEU A 98 -1.22 8.77 -0.07
C LEU A 98 -1.24 9.95 -1.03
N TYR A 99 -0.90 11.13 -0.55
CA TYR A 99 -0.76 12.36 -1.33
C TYR A 99 0.69 12.63 -1.73
N GLY A 100 1.63 12.01 -1.01
CA GLY A 100 3.06 12.13 -1.22
C GLY A 100 3.84 11.23 -0.26
N GLY A 101 5.17 11.37 -0.24
CA GLY A 101 6.04 10.56 0.60
C GLY A 101 6.38 9.20 0.00
N THR A 102 7.00 8.34 0.82
CA THR A 102 7.53 7.05 0.35
C THR A 102 7.29 5.94 1.36
N ILE A 103 6.76 4.81 0.91
CA ILE A 103 6.61 3.58 1.69
C ILE A 103 7.52 2.53 1.07
N THR A 104 8.65 2.20 1.72
CA THR A 104 9.73 1.46 1.04
C THR A 104 10.47 0.47 1.94
N GLY A 105 11.03 -0.58 1.34
CA GLY A 105 11.96 -1.48 2.03
C GLY A 105 11.36 -2.25 3.22
N ASN A 106 10.04 -2.36 3.32
CA ASN A 106 9.40 -3.14 4.37
C ASN A 106 9.42 -4.64 4.01
N THR A 107 9.54 -5.52 5.02
CA THR A 107 9.61 -6.97 4.77
C THR A 107 8.28 -7.56 4.31
N GLY A 108 7.16 -6.98 4.74
CA GLY A 108 5.83 -7.29 4.24
C GLY A 108 5.45 -6.45 3.03
N ALA A 109 4.16 -6.22 2.86
CA ALA A 109 3.64 -5.29 1.85
C ALA A 109 3.92 -3.84 2.24
N GLY A 110 4.00 -2.94 1.26
CA GLY A 110 4.00 -1.50 1.53
C GLY A 110 2.72 -1.10 2.25
N ILE A 111 1.57 -1.43 1.65
CA ILE A 111 0.25 -1.27 2.26
C ILE A 111 -0.46 -2.63 2.28
N ALA A 112 -1.00 -3.02 3.43
CA ALA A 112 -1.79 -4.23 3.58
C ALA A 112 -3.22 -3.91 4.02
N ALA A 113 -4.16 -4.13 3.11
CA ALA A 113 -5.59 -4.07 3.36
C ALA A 113 -6.10 -5.51 3.65
N THR A 114 -5.88 -5.98 4.88
CA THR A 114 -6.12 -7.37 5.26
C THR A 114 -6.90 -7.46 6.56
N HIS A 115 -7.69 -8.52 6.76
CA HIS A 115 -8.24 -8.85 8.05
C HIS A 115 -7.17 -9.39 8.98
N TRP A 116 -6.92 -8.70 10.08
CA TRP A 116 -6.01 -9.18 11.11
C TRP A 116 -6.74 -9.38 12.44
N PRO A 117 -6.31 -10.28 13.25
CA PRO A 117 -6.19 -11.74 13.24
C PRO A 117 -7.46 -12.45 13.72
N MET A 118 -8.66 -11.98 13.40
CA MET A 118 -9.90 -12.62 13.79
C MET A 118 -10.62 -13.25 12.60
N PRO A 119 -10.30 -14.52 12.26
CA PRO A 119 -10.99 -15.23 11.20
C PRO A 119 -12.49 -15.41 11.47
N SER A 120 -12.96 -15.20 12.71
CA SER A 120 -14.36 -15.35 13.10
C SER A 120 -15.26 -14.15 12.76
N ILE A 121 -14.71 -13.02 12.30
CA ILE A 121 -15.50 -11.87 11.81
C ILE A 121 -15.47 -11.79 10.28
N ALA A 122 -15.18 -12.90 9.60
CA ALA A 122 -15.05 -13.02 8.16
C ALA A 122 -16.36 -12.77 7.35
N THR A 123 -17.41 -12.25 7.97
CA THR A 123 -18.68 -11.87 7.32
C THR A 123 -18.84 -10.36 7.15
N SER A 124 -17.79 -9.57 7.42
CA SER A 124 -17.91 -8.13 7.27
C SER A 124 -17.70 -7.71 5.80
N ASP A 125 -18.66 -6.96 5.28
CA ASP A 125 -18.57 -6.27 3.99
C ASP A 125 -17.70 -5.00 4.07
N TYR A 126 -16.82 -4.92 5.06
CA TYR A 126 -15.92 -3.77 5.25
C TYR A 126 -14.65 -3.93 4.47
N TYR A 127 -14.20 -2.83 3.88
CA TYR A 127 -13.00 -2.76 3.05
C TYR A 127 -12.13 -1.57 3.48
N THR A 128 -10.84 -1.66 3.20
CA THR A 128 -9.95 -0.51 3.30
C THR A 128 -9.95 0.24 1.99
N ASN A 129 -10.28 1.53 2.03
CA ASN A 129 -10.09 2.42 0.90
C ASN A 129 -8.61 2.86 0.86
N VAL A 130 -7.90 2.51 -0.20
CA VAL A 130 -6.50 2.88 -0.45
C VAL A 130 -6.48 3.84 -1.62
N ASN A 131 -6.29 5.12 -1.36
CA ASN A 131 -6.32 6.17 -2.35
C ASN A 131 -4.91 6.71 -2.59
N LEU A 132 -4.42 6.61 -3.82
CA LEU A 132 -3.10 7.06 -4.24
C LEU A 132 -3.28 8.29 -5.13
N TYR A 133 -2.95 9.45 -4.59
CA TYR A 133 -2.99 10.75 -5.27
C TYR A 133 -1.61 11.25 -5.65
N GLY A 134 -0.56 10.70 -5.04
CA GLY A 134 0.85 10.98 -5.25
C GLY A 134 1.71 10.07 -4.38
N GLY A 135 3.04 10.13 -4.54
CA GLY A 135 4.01 9.39 -3.73
C GLY A 135 4.41 8.04 -4.30
N THR A 136 5.29 7.38 -3.57
CA THR A 136 5.97 6.16 -4.04
C THR A 136 5.80 5.00 -3.07
N ILE A 137 5.45 3.82 -3.58
CA ILE A 137 5.46 2.55 -2.85
C ILE A 137 6.50 1.65 -3.52
N SER A 138 7.63 1.37 -2.85
CA SER A 138 8.74 0.71 -3.52
C SER A 138 9.53 -0.26 -2.67
N GLU A 139 10.24 -1.18 -3.34
CA GLU A 139 11.28 -2.03 -2.72
C GLU A 139 10.81 -2.88 -1.53
N ASN A 140 9.49 -3.03 -1.34
CA ASN A 140 8.96 -3.90 -0.31
C ASN A 140 9.14 -5.36 -0.72
N THR A 141 9.44 -6.23 0.25
CA THR A 141 9.64 -7.67 -0.03
C THR A 141 8.32 -8.36 -0.35
N GLY A 142 7.22 -7.90 0.24
CA GLY A 142 5.87 -8.27 -0.17
C GLY A 142 5.38 -7.47 -1.38
N ALA A 143 4.08 -7.45 -1.59
CA ALA A 143 3.45 -6.62 -2.60
C ALA A 143 3.60 -5.13 -2.27
N GLY A 144 3.52 -4.26 -3.27
CA GLY A 144 3.33 -2.84 -3.02
C GLY A 144 2.04 -2.63 -2.22
N ILE A 145 0.93 -3.20 -2.70
CA ILE A 145 -0.37 -3.19 -2.04
C ILE A 145 -0.97 -4.60 -2.03
N ASP A 146 -1.14 -5.18 -0.86
CA ASP A 146 -1.96 -6.38 -0.68
C ASP A 146 -3.40 -5.94 -0.41
N ALA A 147 -4.26 -6.10 -1.42
CA ALA A 147 -5.63 -5.63 -1.43
C ALA A 147 -6.65 -6.79 -1.26
N ALA A 148 -6.37 -7.77 -0.39
CA ALA A 148 -7.31 -8.86 -0.13
C ALA A 148 -8.67 -8.34 0.35
N TYR A 149 -8.71 -7.23 1.09
CA TYR A 149 -9.91 -6.50 1.50
C TYR A 149 -9.78 -5.01 1.15
N GLY A 150 -9.19 -4.72 -0.01
CA GLY A 150 -8.89 -3.36 -0.45
C GLY A 150 -9.80 -2.87 -1.58
N ARG A 151 -10.13 -1.59 -1.51
CA ARG A 151 -10.62 -0.80 -2.64
C ARG A 151 -9.54 0.21 -3.00
N VAL A 152 -8.76 -0.11 -4.03
CA VAL A 152 -7.61 0.69 -4.45
C VAL A 152 -8.03 1.68 -5.53
N THR A 153 -7.73 2.95 -5.32
CA THR A 153 -7.88 4.00 -6.33
C THR A 153 -6.52 4.63 -6.60
N MET A 154 -6.08 4.63 -7.84
CA MET A 154 -4.90 5.36 -8.29
C MET A 154 -5.37 6.52 -9.16
N ALA A 155 -5.21 7.75 -8.66
CA ALA A 155 -5.74 8.96 -9.28
C ALA A 155 -4.77 10.12 -9.06
N GLN A 156 -3.62 10.09 -9.74
CA GLN A 156 -2.58 11.09 -9.61
C GLN A 156 -3.16 12.51 -9.77
N GLN A 157 -2.93 13.37 -8.77
CA GLN A 157 -3.44 14.74 -8.75
C GLN A 157 -2.43 15.75 -9.29
N SER A 158 -1.14 15.43 -9.24
CA SER A 158 -0.08 16.35 -9.66
C SER A 158 1.02 15.61 -10.40
N SER A 159 1.50 16.16 -11.49
CA SER A 159 2.69 15.64 -12.18
C SER A 159 3.99 15.88 -11.39
N ALA A 160 4.00 16.84 -10.47
CA ALA A 160 5.15 17.10 -9.61
C ALA A 160 5.30 16.05 -8.50
N ILE A 161 4.21 15.36 -8.14
CA ILE A 161 4.21 14.27 -7.15
C ILE A 161 3.51 13.07 -7.81
N PRO A 162 4.21 12.33 -8.69
CA PRO A 162 3.62 11.20 -9.41
C PRO A 162 3.24 10.07 -8.47
N VAL A 163 2.27 9.25 -8.88
CA VAL A 163 2.00 7.96 -8.24
C VAL A 163 2.90 6.91 -8.86
N GLU A 164 3.73 6.28 -8.05
CA GLU A 164 4.63 5.22 -8.48
C GLU A 164 4.52 4.00 -7.56
N ILE A 165 4.31 2.82 -8.15
CA ILE A 165 4.44 1.54 -7.45
C ILE A 165 5.54 0.76 -8.16
N LYS A 166 6.72 0.65 -7.53
CA LYS A 166 7.90 0.14 -8.24
C LYS A 166 8.80 -0.76 -7.41
N ASN A 167 9.46 -1.71 -8.08
CA ASN A 167 10.52 -2.55 -7.51
C ASN A 167 10.08 -3.38 -6.29
N ASN A 168 8.78 -3.64 -6.10
CA ASN A 168 8.31 -4.51 -5.04
C ASN A 168 8.47 -5.99 -5.47
N LYS A 169 8.82 -6.87 -4.53
CA LYS A 169 9.18 -8.26 -4.82
C LYS A 169 8.00 -9.23 -4.78
N GLY A 170 6.86 -8.81 -4.26
CA GLY A 170 5.62 -9.59 -4.25
C GLY A 170 4.56 -9.11 -5.25
N GLY A 171 4.97 -8.37 -6.28
CA GLY A 171 4.09 -7.66 -7.21
C GLY A 171 3.79 -6.24 -6.76
N ALA A 172 2.99 -5.50 -7.54
CA ALA A 172 2.58 -4.14 -7.19
C ALA A 172 1.24 -4.14 -6.45
N ILE A 173 0.20 -4.73 -7.04
CA ILE A 173 -1.16 -4.78 -6.47
C ILE A 173 -1.70 -6.20 -6.61
N SER A 174 -2.18 -6.78 -5.51
CA SER A 174 -2.75 -8.12 -5.47
C SER A 174 -4.22 -8.07 -5.05
N LEU A 175 -5.12 -8.47 -5.96
CA LEU A 175 -6.56 -8.62 -5.73
C LEU A 175 -6.88 -10.11 -5.61
N THR A 176 -7.15 -10.59 -4.42
CA THR A 176 -7.27 -12.04 -4.13
C THR A 176 -8.63 -12.45 -3.59
N ARG A 177 -9.57 -11.50 -3.41
CA ARG A 177 -10.88 -11.76 -2.84
C ARG A 177 -11.99 -11.10 -3.65
N ASP A 178 -13.13 -11.74 -3.74
CA ASP A 178 -14.33 -11.14 -4.31
C ASP A 178 -14.77 -9.94 -3.44
N GLY A 179 -15.20 -8.86 -4.09
CA GLY A 179 -15.48 -7.59 -3.46
C GLY A 179 -14.28 -6.64 -3.34
N SER A 180 -13.04 -7.13 -3.48
CA SER A 180 -11.88 -6.25 -3.67
C SER A 180 -11.94 -5.57 -5.02
N THR A 181 -11.54 -4.32 -5.07
CA THR A 181 -11.59 -3.55 -6.32
C THR A 181 -10.30 -2.76 -6.53
N ALA A 182 -9.93 -2.54 -7.79
CA ALA A 182 -8.94 -1.56 -8.15
C ALA A 182 -9.43 -0.70 -9.31
N ASN A 183 -9.34 0.61 -9.16
CA ASN A 183 -9.54 1.59 -10.20
C ASN A 183 -8.22 2.32 -10.43
N LEU A 184 -7.49 1.93 -11.47
CA LEU A 184 -6.14 2.40 -11.72
C LEU A 184 -6.17 3.42 -12.85
N GLY A 185 -6.03 4.68 -12.46
CA GLY A 185 -5.89 5.82 -13.35
C GLY A 185 -4.44 6.20 -13.61
N THR A 186 -4.20 7.47 -13.90
CA THR A 186 -2.86 7.99 -14.20
C THR A 186 -1.86 7.67 -13.09
N GLY A 187 -0.71 7.10 -13.47
CA GLY A 187 0.37 6.68 -12.59
C GLY A 187 1.18 5.55 -13.22
N THR A 188 2.26 5.14 -12.55
CA THR A 188 3.22 4.17 -13.09
C THR A 188 3.41 2.97 -12.16
N ILE A 189 3.35 1.79 -12.74
CA ILE A 189 3.60 0.50 -12.08
C ILE A 189 4.72 -0.19 -12.87
N THR A 190 5.95 -0.21 -12.33
CA THR A 190 7.13 -0.68 -13.05
C THR A 190 8.17 -1.35 -12.16
N GLY A 191 9.00 -2.23 -12.73
CA GLY A 191 10.10 -2.88 -12.01
C GLY A 191 9.67 -3.86 -10.92
N ASN A 192 8.37 -4.11 -10.75
CA ASN A 192 7.91 -5.06 -9.75
C ASN A 192 8.14 -6.51 -10.20
N SER A 193 8.35 -7.39 -9.24
CA SER A 193 8.63 -8.80 -9.52
C SER A 193 7.86 -9.70 -8.55
N GLY A 194 7.83 -11.00 -8.84
CA GLY A 194 7.15 -11.98 -7.99
C GLY A 194 5.63 -11.93 -8.11
N GLY A 195 4.93 -12.62 -7.22
CA GLY A 195 3.51 -12.80 -7.33
C GLY A 195 3.08 -13.48 -8.65
N LYS A 196 1.83 -13.35 -9.03
CA LYS A 196 1.31 -13.80 -10.35
C LYS A 196 1.54 -12.75 -11.44
N GLY A 197 1.81 -11.52 -11.07
CA GLY A 197 2.06 -10.38 -11.95
C GLY A 197 2.17 -9.09 -11.16
N ALA A 198 2.58 -8.00 -11.81
CA ALA A 198 2.67 -6.71 -11.15
C ALA A 198 1.28 -6.27 -10.64
N VAL A 199 0.27 -6.32 -11.48
CA VAL A 199 -1.13 -6.22 -11.04
C VAL A 199 -1.78 -7.59 -11.23
N ALA A 200 -2.20 -8.23 -10.14
CA ALA A 200 -2.77 -9.57 -10.18
C ALA A 200 -4.27 -9.55 -9.83
N LEU A 201 -5.11 -9.77 -10.84
CA LEU A 201 -6.55 -9.95 -10.67
C LEU A 201 -6.87 -11.45 -10.53
N SER A 202 -6.73 -11.98 -9.31
CA SER A 202 -7.12 -13.35 -8.99
C SER A 202 -8.59 -13.44 -8.60
N ALA A 203 -9.13 -12.40 -7.97
CA ALA A 203 -10.54 -12.24 -7.63
C ALA A 203 -10.91 -10.74 -7.63
N GLY A 204 -12.18 -10.40 -7.40
CA GLY A 204 -12.63 -9.01 -7.39
C GLY A 204 -12.75 -8.40 -8.79
N SER A 205 -12.56 -7.09 -8.89
CA SER A 205 -12.69 -6.33 -10.14
C SER A 205 -11.56 -5.32 -10.35
N LEU A 206 -11.23 -5.06 -11.61
CA LEU A 206 -10.21 -4.11 -12.04
C LEU A 206 -10.75 -3.22 -13.13
N THR A 207 -10.61 -1.92 -12.95
CA THR A 207 -10.87 -0.91 -13.98
C THR A 207 -9.58 -0.14 -14.26
N LEU A 208 -9.28 0.09 -15.53
CA LEU A 208 -8.13 0.88 -15.97
C LEU A 208 -8.64 2.13 -16.68
N THR A 209 -8.08 3.29 -16.34
CA THR A 209 -8.51 4.59 -16.88
C THR A 209 -7.32 5.55 -17.01
N GLY A 210 -7.50 6.66 -17.73
CA GLY A 210 -6.47 7.70 -17.88
C GLY A 210 -5.17 7.17 -18.48
N ASP A 211 -4.06 7.79 -18.13
CA ASP A 211 -2.71 7.44 -18.61
C ASP A 211 -2.01 6.43 -17.70
N VAL A 212 -2.69 5.36 -17.33
CA VAL A 212 -2.12 4.28 -16.52
C VAL A 212 -0.99 3.57 -17.27
N LYS A 213 0.15 3.36 -16.60
CA LYS A 213 1.29 2.63 -17.15
C LYS A 213 1.62 1.42 -16.28
N ILE A 214 1.45 0.22 -16.85
CA ILE A 214 1.78 -1.07 -16.22
C ILE A 214 2.77 -1.78 -17.14
N THR A 215 4.06 -1.45 -17.01
CA THR A 215 5.10 -1.87 -17.94
C THR A 215 6.43 -2.14 -17.23
N GLY A 216 7.34 -2.87 -17.88
CA GLY A 216 8.69 -3.07 -17.36
C GLY A 216 8.75 -3.87 -16.06
N ASN A 217 7.73 -4.67 -15.76
CA ASN A 217 7.73 -5.56 -14.61
C ASN A 217 8.28 -6.94 -14.99
N THR A 218 8.84 -7.66 -14.03
CA THR A 218 9.33 -9.02 -14.25
C THR A 218 8.15 -10.00 -14.21
N GLY A 219 7.96 -10.77 -15.28
CA GLY A 219 6.80 -11.64 -15.45
C GLY A 219 5.63 -10.88 -16.07
N ALA A 220 4.42 -11.14 -15.61
CA ALA A 220 3.23 -10.47 -16.13
C ALA A 220 3.12 -9.03 -15.63
N ASN A 221 2.87 -8.08 -16.52
CA ASN A 221 2.51 -6.72 -16.10
C ASN A 221 1.11 -6.70 -15.48
N LEU A 222 0.12 -7.23 -16.19
CA LEU A 222 -1.22 -7.48 -15.69
C LEU A 222 -1.56 -8.97 -15.87
N TYR A 223 -1.86 -9.64 -14.75
CA TYR A 223 -2.30 -11.03 -14.74
C TYR A 223 -3.80 -11.11 -14.50
N LEU A 224 -4.50 -11.87 -15.34
CA LEU A 224 -5.92 -12.16 -15.22
C LEU A 224 -6.10 -13.65 -14.98
N ALA A 225 -6.68 -14.01 -13.84
CA ALA A 225 -7.10 -15.39 -13.58
C ALA A 225 -8.23 -15.80 -14.54
N SER A 226 -8.40 -17.12 -14.71
CA SER A 226 -9.45 -17.66 -15.58
C SER A 226 -10.83 -17.08 -15.23
N GLY A 227 -11.59 -16.67 -16.25
CA GLY A 227 -12.92 -16.06 -16.10
C GLY A 227 -12.93 -14.62 -15.58
N LYS A 228 -11.79 -14.00 -15.33
CA LYS A 228 -11.71 -12.59 -14.93
C LYS A 228 -11.57 -11.70 -16.16
N THR A 229 -12.21 -10.54 -16.08
CA THR A 229 -12.16 -9.48 -17.09
C THR A 229 -11.69 -8.18 -16.48
N VAL A 230 -11.06 -7.34 -17.28
CA VAL A 230 -10.71 -5.98 -16.92
C VAL A 230 -11.64 -5.00 -17.62
N THR A 231 -12.12 -4.00 -16.89
CA THR A 231 -12.89 -2.91 -17.49
C THR A 231 -11.93 -1.83 -17.96
N LEU A 232 -12.05 -1.40 -19.21
CA LEU A 232 -11.33 -0.25 -19.76
C LEU A 232 -12.29 0.94 -19.82
N ASP A 233 -11.98 2.02 -19.09
CA ASP A 233 -12.78 3.24 -19.07
C ASP A 233 -11.89 4.44 -19.39
N LYS A 234 -12.17 5.12 -20.52
CA LYS A 234 -11.52 6.37 -20.93
C LYS A 234 -10.00 6.35 -20.78
N LEU A 235 -9.35 5.35 -21.38
CA LEU A 235 -7.89 5.31 -21.43
C LEU A 235 -7.35 6.54 -22.17
N GLY A 236 -6.34 7.17 -21.58
CA GLY A 236 -5.61 8.26 -22.21
C GLY A 236 -4.63 7.76 -23.28
N SER A 237 -4.13 8.66 -24.10
CA SER A 237 -3.16 8.35 -25.16
C SER A 237 -1.80 7.89 -24.64
N GLY A 238 -1.49 8.15 -23.37
CA GLY A 238 -0.28 7.71 -22.69
C GLY A 238 -0.40 6.36 -21.99
N ALA A 239 -1.57 5.71 -22.03
CA ALA A 239 -1.76 4.41 -21.39
C ALA A 239 -0.92 3.31 -22.04
N GLN A 240 -0.26 2.50 -21.20
CA GLN A 240 0.60 1.39 -21.65
C GLN A 240 0.41 0.19 -20.72
N ILE A 241 -0.15 -0.91 -21.24
CA ILE A 241 -0.52 -2.07 -20.42
C ILE A 241 -0.14 -3.35 -21.16
N GLY A 242 0.73 -4.17 -20.54
CA GLY A 242 0.99 -5.53 -21.00
C GLY A 242 0.10 -6.52 -20.24
N VAL A 243 -0.70 -7.31 -20.95
CA VAL A 243 -1.64 -8.27 -20.34
C VAL A 243 -1.14 -9.70 -20.53
N THR A 244 -1.21 -10.49 -19.47
CA THR A 244 -0.98 -11.94 -19.51
C THR A 244 -2.18 -12.65 -18.90
N THR A 245 -2.75 -13.60 -19.62
CA THR A 245 -3.88 -14.41 -19.15
C THR A 245 -3.41 -15.81 -18.75
N GLU A 246 -4.13 -16.45 -17.84
CA GLU A 246 -3.85 -17.82 -17.39
C GLU A 246 -4.18 -18.86 -18.47
N SER A 247 -5.11 -18.53 -19.36
CA SER A 247 -5.51 -19.36 -20.50
C SER A 247 -4.76 -18.93 -21.77
N THR A 248 -4.39 -19.88 -22.61
CA THR A 248 -3.88 -19.65 -23.97
C THR A 248 -4.94 -19.13 -24.94
N ALA A 249 -6.18 -18.97 -24.50
CA ALA A 249 -7.21 -18.36 -25.31
C ALA A 249 -6.86 -16.88 -25.52
N VAL A 250 -6.43 -16.58 -26.73
CA VAL A 250 -6.27 -15.19 -27.22
C VAL A 250 -7.66 -14.56 -27.28
N PRO A 251 -7.82 -13.30 -26.84
CA PRO A 251 -9.08 -12.59 -26.99
C PRO A 251 -9.50 -12.43 -28.44
#